data_55ed79c177286ac4faa39cf11ead98f2
#
_entry.id   55ed79c177286ac4faa39cf11ead98f2
#
_cell.length_a   1.000
_cell.length_b   1.000
_cell.length_c   1.000
_cell.angle_alpha   90.00
_cell.angle_beta   90.00
_cell.angle_gamma   90.00
#
_symmetry.space_group_name_H-M   'P 1'
#
loop_
_entity.id
_entity.type
_entity.pdbx_description
1 polymer ?
#
loop_
_entity_poly.entity_id
_entity_poly.type
_entity_poly.pdbx_seq_one_letter_code
_entity_poly.pdbx_strand_id
1 'polypeptide(L)'
;MWISLFGAIGFMLLTFWKRKSYPTNLLFLGGFTALEAYSISVIVTFYDTSVVLLALVLTAGIFVALTLFACQTKYDFTSWMPYLFGALWILVLFGFVSAFFPYNSTAELIYGGAAALIFSGYILVDTQLIMRHYHVEEEIAAAISLYLDVINLFLAILRILNSQSNN
;
A
#
# COMPACT_ATOMS: atom_id res chain seq x y z
N MET A 1 0.65 19.07 0.04
CA MET A 1 0.65 17.73 0.63
C MET A 1 -0.68 17.37 1.33
N TRP A 2 -1.13 18.07 2.38
CA TRP A 2 -2.40 17.75 3.07
C TRP A 2 -3.63 17.78 2.16
N ILE A 3 -3.74 18.79 1.29
CA ILE A 3 -4.87 18.91 0.34
C ILE A 3 -4.89 17.72 -0.64
N SER A 4 -3.73 17.27 -1.12
CA SER A 4 -3.67 16.12 -2.03
C SER A 4 -4.03 14.82 -1.32
N LEU A 5 -3.63 14.65 -0.06
CA LEU A 5 -3.97 13.48 0.75
C LEU A 5 -5.47 13.40 1.01
N PHE A 6 -6.08 14.49 1.50
CA PHE A 6 -7.54 14.54 1.72
C PHE A 6 -8.31 14.43 0.41
N GLY A 7 -7.79 15.03 -0.66
CA GLY A 7 -8.36 14.90 -2.00
C GLY A 7 -8.33 13.46 -2.50
N ALA A 8 -7.22 12.74 -2.32
CA ALA A 8 -7.10 11.34 -2.69
C ALA A 8 -8.11 10.46 -1.92
N ILE A 9 -8.25 10.66 -0.60
CA ILE A 9 -9.26 9.96 0.20
C ILE A 9 -10.67 10.26 -0.33
N GLY A 10 -10.97 11.52 -0.64
CA GLY A 10 -12.26 11.92 -1.22
C GLY A 10 -12.54 11.22 -2.56
N PHE A 11 -11.57 11.21 -3.48
CA PHE A 11 -11.69 10.49 -4.76
C PHE A 11 -11.80 8.99 -4.58
N MET A 12 -11.09 8.42 -3.63
CA MET A 12 -11.20 7.00 -3.29
C MET A 12 -12.63 6.66 -2.85
N LEU A 13 -13.21 7.42 -1.93
CA LEU A 13 -14.59 7.23 -1.48
C LEU A 13 -15.60 7.39 -2.62
N LEU A 14 -15.41 8.39 -3.49
CA LEU A 14 -16.24 8.59 -4.68
C LEU A 14 -16.12 7.43 -5.67
N THR A 15 -14.94 6.88 -5.83
CA THR A 15 -14.69 5.71 -6.68
C THR A 15 -15.44 4.48 -6.14
N PHE A 16 -15.37 4.23 -4.84
CA PHE A 16 -16.11 3.12 -4.22
C PHE A 16 -17.63 3.33 -4.33
N TRP A 17 -18.11 4.54 -4.14
CA TRP A 17 -19.54 4.85 -4.28
C TRP A 17 -20.04 4.65 -5.71
N LYS A 18 -19.26 5.05 -6.72
CA LYS A 18 -19.60 4.95 -8.14
C LYS A 18 -18.95 3.76 -8.85
N ARG A 19 -18.43 2.77 -8.12
CA ARG A 19 -17.65 1.65 -8.67
C ARG A 19 -18.31 0.91 -9.85
N LYS A 20 -19.64 0.90 -9.89
CA LYS A 20 -20.42 0.25 -10.96
C LYS A 20 -20.87 1.21 -12.09
N SER A 21 -20.57 2.51 -11.99
CA SER A 21 -20.99 3.53 -12.95
C SER A 21 -19.87 3.85 -13.93
N TYR A 22 -19.78 3.09 -15.02
CA TYR A 22 -18.88 3.41 -16.14
C TYR A 22 -19.42 4.57 -16.98
N PRO A 23 -18.59 5.56 -17.42
CA PRO A 23 -17.14 5.72 -17.22
C PRO A 23 -16.76 6.55 -15.98
N THR A 24 -17.72 6.95 -15.15
CA THR A 24 -17.50 7.84 -13.99
C THR A 24 -16.53 7.24 -12.99
N ASN A 25 -16.57 5.92 -12.79
CA ASN A 25 -15.64 5.20 -11.92
C ASN A 25 -14.17 5.34 -12.38
N LEU A 26 -13.91 5.33 -13.69
CA LEU A 26 -12.56 5.51 -14.23
C LEU A 26 -12.05 6.94 -14.05
N LEU A 27 -12.92 7.95 -14.14
CA LEU A 27 -12.55 9.34 -13.89
C LEU A 27 -12.16 9.55 -12.44
N PHE A 28 -12.92 8.98 -11.50
CA PHE A 28 -12.60 9.06 -10.07
C PHE A 28 -11.34 8.25 -9.72
N LEU A 29 -11.14 7.08 -10.32
CA LEU A 29 -9.91 6.31 -10.17
C LEU A 29 -8.70 7.09 -10.70
N GLY A 30 -8.82 7.73 -11.86
CA GLY A 30 -7.78 8.57 -12.43
C GLY A 30 -7.43 9.76 -11.51
N GLY A 31 -8.45 10.44 -10.96
CA GLY A 31 -8.25 11.53 -10.00
C GLY A 31 -7.56 11.06 -8.71
N PHE A 32 -7.98 9.94 -8.16
CA PHE A 32 -7.33 9.29 -7.02
C PHE A 32 -5.86 8.99 -7.31
N THR A 33 -5.57 8.32 -8.43
CA THR A 33 -4.20 7.95 -8.83
C THR A 33 -3.31 9.18 -9.01
N ALA A 34 -3.82 10.25 -9.64
CA ALA A 34 -3.06 11.48 -9.83
C ALA A 34 -2.69 12.18 -8.50
N LEU A 35 -3.63 12.23 -7.55
CA LEU A 35 -3.39 12.83 -6.24
C LEU A 35 -2.44 11.97 -5.38
N GLU A 36 -2.56 10.64 -5.43
CA GLU A 36 -1.62 9.73 -4.77
C GLU A 36 -0.21 9.85 -5.38
N ALA A 37 -0.09 9.87 -6.70
CA ALA A 37 1.19 10.05 -7.38
C ALA A 37 1.85 11.37 -6.98
N TYR A 38 1.09 12.46 -6.88
CA TYR A 38 1.59 13.73 -6.37
C TYR A 38 2.07 13.63 -4.91
N SER A 39 1.27 13.02 -4.04
CA SER A 39 1.64 12.84 -2.63
C SER A 39 2.92 12.04 -2.48
N ILE A 40 3.07 10.95 -3.24
CA ILE A 40 4.28 10.12 -3.24
C ILE A 40 5.47 10.87 -3.81
N SER A 41 5.29 11.62 -4.89
CA SER A 41 6.37 12.42 -5.47
C SER A 41 6.95 13.42 -4.45
N VAL A 42 6.10 14.03 -3.63
CA VAL A 42 6.55 14.91 -2.55
C VAL A 42 7.31 14.12 -1.46
N ILE A 43 6.80 12.94 -1.07
CA ILE A 43 7.46 12.12 -0.05
C ILE A 43 8.85 11.70 -0.50
N VAL A 44 9.02 11.23 -1.73
CA VAL A 44 10.31 10.73 -2.23
C VAL A 44 11.36 11.82 -2.38
N THR A 45 10.98 13.11 -2.43
CA THR A 45 11.97 14.21 -2.47
C THR A 45 12.82 14.31 -1.19
N PHE A 46 12.37 13.71 -0.09
CA PHE A 46 13.11 13.67 1.17
C PHE A 46 14.11 12.51 1.27
N TYR A 47 14.21 11.68 0.23
CA TYR A 47 15.07 10.50 0.20
C TYR A 47 16.08 10.58 -0.94
N ASP A 48 17.22 9.91 -0.75
CA ASP A 48 18.23 9.80 -1.81
C ASP A 48 17.69 9.01 -3.01
N THR A 49 17.97 9.47 -4.22
CA THR A 49 17.50 8.85 -5.47
C THR A 49 17.87 7.37 -5.56
N SER A 50 19.07 6.99 -5.11
CA SER A 50 19.53 5.60 -5.10
C SER A 50 18.68 4.72 -4.18
N VAL A 51 18.29 5.23 -3.02
CA VAL A 51 17.42 4.55 -2.05
C VAL A 51 16.02 4.37 -2.64
N VAL A 52 15.49 5.42 -3.28
CA VAL A 52 14.17 5.37 -3.95
C VAL A 52 14.15 4.33 -5.07
N LEU A 53 15.19 4.33 -5.93
CA LEU A 53 15.29 3.36 -7.03
C LEU A 53 15.40 1.91 -6.52
N LEU A 54 16.21 1.69 -5.48
CA LEU A 54 16.32 0.37 -4.86
C LEU A 54 14.98 -0.08 -4.25
N ALA A 55 14.28 0.82 -3.57
CA ALA A 55 12.95 0.53 -3.02
C ALA A 55 11.95 0.16 -4.11
N LEU A 56 11.97 0.85 -5.25
CA LEU A 56 11.11 0.53 -6.40
C LEU A 56 11.38 -0.86 -6.96
N VAL A 57 12.65 -1.21 -7.16
CA VAL A 57 13.05 -2.52 -7.70
C VAL A 57 12.65 -3.65 -6.74
N LEU A 58 12.92 -3.48 -5.44
CA LEU A 58 12.54 -4.46 -4.41
C LEU A 58 11.03 -4.61 -4.31
N THR A 59 10.28 -3.51 -4.31
CA THR A 59 8.81 -3.55 -4.26
C THR A 59 8.24 -4.28 -5.47
N ALA A 60 8.71 -3.97 -6.67
CA ALA A 60 8.28 -4.65 -7.89
C ALA A 60 8.60 -6.15 -7.85
N GLY A 61 9.79 -6.53 -7.42
CA GLY A 61 10.20 -7.93 -7.28
C GLY A 61 9.34 -8.69 -6.27
N ILE A 62 9.12 -8.13 -5.10
CA ILE A 62 8.26 -8.72 -4.05
C ILE A 62 6.82 -8.85 -4.55
N PHE A 63 6.27 -7.79 -5.15
CA PHE A 63 4.92 -7.81 -5.70
C PHE A 63 4.73 -8.92 -6.73
N VAL A 64 5.62 -9.02 -7.70
CA VAL A 64 5.54 -10.08 -8.73
C VAL A 64 5.66 -11.46 -8.10
N ALA A 65 6.63 -11.67 -7.20
CA ALA A 65 6.83 -12.95 -6.53
C ALA A 65 5.62 -13.38 -5.70
N LEU A 66 5.06 -12.46 -4.89
CA LEU A 66 3.89 -12.74 -4.06
C LEU A 66 2.63 -12.98 -4.90
N THR A 67 2.45 -12.23 -5.98
CA THR A 67 1.32 -12.39 -6.90
C THR A 67 1.38 -13.76 -7.58
N LEU A 68 2.53 -14.16 -8.10
CA LEU A 68 2.72 -15.48 -8.70
C LEU A 68 2.51 -16.61 -7.68
N PHE A 69 3.03 -16.43 -6.47
CA PHE A 69 2.82 -17.40 -5.39
C PHE A 69 1.33 -17.51 -5.02
N ALA A 70 0.63 -16.40 -4.85
CA ALA A 70 -0.81 -16.39 -4.56
C ALA A 70 -1.64 -17.07 -5.65
N CYS A 71 -1.23 -16.93 -6.93
CA CYS A 71 -1.87 -17.58 -8.06
C CYS A 71 -1.67 -19.09 -8.08
N GLN A 72 -0.50 -19.57 -7.69
CA GLN A 72 -0.11 -20.99 -7.80
C GLN A 72 -0.45 -21.82 -6.56
N THR A 73 -0.48 -21.21 -5.39
CA THR A 73 -0.73 -21.92 -4.14
C THR A 73 -2.18 -22.41 -4.02
N LYS A 74 -2.33 -23.59 -3.43
CA LYS A 74 -3.64 -24.14 -3.05
C LYS A 74 -4.13 -23.60 -1.71
N TYR A 75 -3.23 -23.00 -0.92
CA TYR A 75 -3.57 -22.45 0.39
C TYR A 75 -4.42 -21.19 0.23
N ASP A 76 -5.47 -21.09 1.04
CA ASP A 76 -6.38 -19.94 1.04
C ASP A 76 -5.95 -18.92 2.10
N PHE A 77 -5.31 -17.83 1.62
CA PHE A 77 -4.87 -16.73 2.47
C PHE A 77 -6.00 -15.76 2.85
N THR A 78 -7.18 -15.88 2.25
CA THR A 78 -8.29 -14.96 2.52
C THR A 78 -8.77 -15.02 3.98
N SER A 79 -8.54 -16.14 4.68
CA SER A 79 -8.77 -16.28 6.11
C SER A 79 -7.89 -15.40 7.00
N TRP A 80 -6.81 -14.84 6.44
CA TRP A 80 -5.92 -13.93 7.15
C TRP A 80 -6.46 -12.49 7.26
N MET A 81 -7.50 -12.16 6.50
CA MET A 81 -8.04 -10.79 6.44
C MET A 81 -8.33 -10.17 7.81
N PRO A 82 -9.01 -10.84 8.77
CA PRO A 82 -9.27 -10.27 10.09
C PRO A 82 -7.98 -9.99 10.88
N TYR A 83 -6.99 -10.86 10.76
CA TYR A 83 -5.71 -10.72 11.46
C TYR A 83 -4.88 -9.57 10.86
N LEU A 84 -4.83 -9.46 9.53
CA LEU A 84 -4.17 -8.36 8.83
C LEU A 84 -4.84 -7.02 9.13
N PHE A 85 -6.16 -6.99 9.20
CA PHE A 85 -6.91 -5.80 9.58
C PHE A 85 -6.57 -5.34 10.99
N GLY A 86 -6.53 -6.27 11.96
CA GLY A 86 -6.10 -5.98 13.32
C GLY A 86 -4.65 -5.49 13.40
N ALA A 87 -3.74 -6.15 12.68
CA ALA A 87 -2.34 -5.76 12.61
C ALA A 87 -2.15 -4.37 11.98
N LEU A 88 -2.94 -4.04 10.96
CA LEU A 88 -2.94 -2.72 10.33
C LEU A 88 -3.35 -1.62 11.33
N TRP A 89 -4.39 -1.85 12.14
CA TRP A 89 -4.79 -0.90 13.16
C TRP A 89 -3.71 -0.69 14.23
N ILE A 90 -3.04 -1.76 14.66
CA ILE A 90 -1.89 -1.66 15.59
C ILE A 90 -0.78 -0.80 14.94
N LEU A 91 -0.49 -1.04 13.66
CA LEU A 91 0.52 -0.28 12.93
C LEU A 91 0.15 1.22 12.83
N VAL A 92 -1.11 1.54 12.52
CA VAL A 92 -1.60 2.91 12.45
C VAL A 92 -1.50 3.62 13.80
N LEU A 93 -1.93 2.95 14.87
CA LEU A 93 -1.84 3.50 16.23
C LEU A 93 -0.38 3.71 16.65
N PHE A 94 0.49 2.76 16.36
CA PHE A 94 1.93 2.91 16.65
C PHE A 94 2.55 4.07 15.87
N GLY A 95 2.22 4.19 14.57
CA GLY A 95 2.68 5.30 13.75
C GLY A 95 2.18 6.66 14.26
N PHE A 96 0.92 6.72 14.68
CA PHE A 96 0.34 7.92 15.28
C PHE A 96 1.04 8.32 16.58
N VAL A 97 1.24 7.36 17.48
CA VAL A 97 1.95 7.60 18.76
C VAL A 97 3.39 8.01 18.49
N SER A 98 4.09 7.33 17.59
CA SER A 98 5.48 7.61 17.24
C SER A 98 5.71 9.03 16.72
N ALA A 99 4.70 9.65 16.11
CA ALA A 99 4.78 11.02 15.61
C ALA A 99 4.99 12.08 16.72
N PHE A 100 4.71 11.74 17.98
CA PHE A 100 4.91 12.61 19.13
C PHE A 100 6.26 12.42 19.82
N PHE A 101 7.07 11.45 19.39
CA PHE A 101 8.37 11.15 19.96
C PHE A 101 9.51 11.55 19.00
N PRO A 102 10.72 11.82 19.53
CA PRO A 102 11.88 12.07 18.69
C PRO A 102 12.18 10.91 17.76
N TYR A 103 12.73 11.23 16.59
CA TYR A 103 13.16 10.23 15.60
C TYR A 103 14.08 9.19 16.24
N ASN A 104 13.78 7.93 15.98
CA ASN A 104 14.58 6.78 16.42
C ASN A 104 14.71 5.80 15.25
N SER A 105 15.92 5.62 14.76
CA SER A 105 16.23 4.78 13.60
C SER A 105 15.82 3.31 13.82
N THR A 106 15.97 2.79 15.04
CA THR A 106 15.53 1.42 15.36
C THR A 106 14.01 1.28 15.33
N ALA A 107 13.28 2.27 15.85
CA ALA A 107 11.82 2.28 15.79
C ALA A 107 11.32 2.37 14.35
N GLU A 108 11.96 3.17 13.49
CA GLU A 108 11.65 3.26 12.06
C GLU A 108 11.92 1.94 11.32
N LEU A 109 13.00 1.26 11.66
CA LEU A 109 13.32 -0.05 11.08
C LEU A 109 12.28 -1.11 11.46
N ILE A 110 11.89 -1.18 12.74
CA ILE A 110 10.88 -2.11 13.23
C ILE A 110 9.52 -1.81 12.60
N TYR A 111 9.14 -0.52 12.56
CA TYR A 111 7.89 -0.09 11.94
C TYR A 111 7.85 -0.44 10.45
N GLY A 112 8.91 -0.13 9.71
CA GLY A 112 9.03 -0.46 8.29
C GLY A 112 8.98 -1.96 8.04
N GLY A 113 9.67 -2.76 8.85
CA GLY A 113 9.64 -4.22 8.77
C GLY A 113 8.26 -4.81 9.03
N ALA A 114 7.58 -4.36 10.08
CA ALA A 114 6.21 -4.77 10.39
C ALA A 114 5.24 -4.37 9.26
N ALA A 115 5.33 -3.13 8.76
CA ALA A 115 4.53 -2.65 7.66
C ALA A 115 4.76 -3.47 6.37
N ALA A 116 6.01 -3.76 6.02
CA ALA A 116 6.34 -4.57 4.85
C ALA A 116 5.72 -5.98 4.93
N LEU A 117 5.75 -6.62 6.09
CA LEU A 117 5.13 -7.93 6.31
C LEU A 117 3.60 -7.86 6.19
N ILE A 118 2.97 -6.86 6.80
CA ILE A 118 1.51 -6.69 6.77
C ILE A 118 1.03 -6.46 5.34
N PHE A 119 1.64 -5.54 4.59
CA PHE A 119 1.24 -5.25 3.22
C PHE A 119 1.59 -6.37 2.24
N SER A 120 2.66 -7.12 2.48
CA SER A 120 2.93 -8.37 1.76
C SER A 120 1.82 -9.40 1.98
N GLY A 121 1.32 -9.52 3.20
CA GLY A 121 0.14 -10.35 3.52
C GLY A 121 -1.11 -9.87 2.79
N TYR A 122 -1.35 -8.56 2.73
CA TYR A 122 -2.47 -7.99 1.96
C TYR A 122 -2.36 -8.29 0.48
N ILE A 123 -1.17 -8.18 -0.13
CA ILE A 123 -0.97 -8.54 -1.54
C ILE A 123 -1.38 -9.99 -1.82
N LEU A 124 -1.01 -10.93 -0.93
CA LEU A 124 -1.42 -12.33 -1.06
C LEU A 124 -2.94 -12.49 -0.98
N VAL A 125 -3.55 -11.89 0.02
CA VAL A 125 -5.01 -11.98 0.25
C VAL A 125 -5.77 -11.32 -0.87
N ASP A 126 -5.43 -10.08 -1.22
CA ASP A 126 -6.15 -9.32 -2.25
C ASP A 126 -5.99 -9.92 -3.64
N THR A 127 -4.81 -10.47 -3.97
CA THR A 127 -4.63 -11.23 -5.22
C THR A 127 -5.57 -12.44 -5.27
N GLN A 128 -5.69 -13.19 -4.17
CA GLN A 128 -6.59 -14.35 -4.13
C GLN A 128 -8.06 -13.95 -4.16
N LEU A 129 -8.45 -12.84 -3.51
CA LEU A 129 -9.81 -12.29 -3.58
C LEU A 129 -10.18 -11.92 -5.01
N ILE A 130 -9.28 -11.24 -5.72
CA ILE A 130 -9.48 -10.87 -7.13
C ILE A 130 -9.69 -12.11 -8.00
N MET A 131 -8.88 -13.13 -7.82
CA MET A 131 -8.92 -14.33 -8.66
C MET A 131 -10.11 -15.25 -8.37
N ARG A 132 -10.58 -15.30 -7.13
CA ARG A 132 -11.52 -16.33 -6.67
C ARG A 132 -12.89 -15.81 -6.28
N HIS A 133 -13.01 -14.55 -5.85
CA HIS A 133 -14.21 -14.02 -5.20
C HIS A 133 -14.79 -12.78 -5.86
N TYR A 134 -13.96 -11.97 -6.56
CA TYR A 134 -14.46 -10.77 -7.20
C TYR A 134 -15.10 -11.06 -8.55
N HIS A 135 -16.25 -10.41 -8.81
CA HIS A 135 -16.85 -10.36 -10.12
C HIS A 135 -16.16 -9.32 -11.01
N VAL A 136 -16.27 -9.48 -12.33
CA VAL A 136 -15.68 -8.54 -13.30
C VAL A 136 -16.11 -7.09 -13.04
N GLU A 137 -17.32 -6.87 -12.51
CA GLU A 137 -17.83 -5.55 -12.17
C GLU A 137 -17.14 -4.88 -10.98
N GLU A 138 -16.29 -5.60 -10.25
CA GLU A 138 -15.55 -5.12 -9.06
C GLU A 138 -14.08 -4.81 -9.36
N GLU A 139 -13.69 -4.77 -10.63
CA GLU A 139 -12.31 -4.53 -11.08
C GLU A 139 -11.70 -3.24 -10.51
N ILE A 140 -12.51 -2.19 -10.37
CA ILE A 140 -12.07 -0.90 -9.85
C ILE A 140 -11.71 -1.00 -8.36
N ALA A 141 -12.56 -1.65 -7.56
CA ALA A 141 -12.27 -1.86 -6.14
C ALA A 141 -11.03 -2.73 -5.94
N ALA A 142 -10.89 -3.78 -6.75
CA ALA A 142 -9.73 -4.65 -6.77
C ALA A 142 -8.43 -3.89 -7.12
N ALA A 143 -8.47 -3.04 -8.14
CA ALA A 143 -7.34 -2.21 -8.55
C ALA A 143 -6.91 -1.25 -7.44
N ILE A 144 -7.84 -0.59 -6.75
CA ILE A 144 -7.53 0.30 -5.63
C ILE A 144 -6.89 -0.46 -4.49
N SER A 145 -7.41 -1.62 -4.10
CA SER A 145 -6.86 -2.43 -3.01
C SER A 145 -5.41 -2.82 -3.29
N LEU A 146 -5.12 -3.41 -4.45
CA LEU A 146 -3.74 -3.76 -4.82
C LEU A 146 -2.83 -2.55 -4.96
N TYR A 147 -3.34 -1.45 -5.51
CA TYR A 147 -2.57 -0.21 -5.62
C TYR A 147 -2.13 0.29 -4.25
N LEU A 148 -3.04 0.33 -3.27
CA LEU A 148 -2.74 0.75 -1.90
C LEU A 148 -1.74 -0.19 -1.22
N ASP A 149 -1.84 -1.49 -1.43
CA ASP A 149 -0.91 -2.48 -0.88
C ASP A 149 0.50 -2.27 -1.42
N VAL A 150 0.65 -2.09 -2.73
CA VAL A 150 1.94 -1.88 -3.38
C VAL A 150 2.58 -0.56 -2.95
N ILE A 151 1.79 0.52 -2.88
CA ILE A 151 2.28 1.83 -2.43
C ILE A 151 2.74 1.78 -0.97
N ASN A 152 1.97 1.17 -0.09
CA ASN A 152 2.34 1.06 1.31
C ASN A 152 3.54 0.13 1.52
N LEU A 153 3.66 -0.94 0.73
CA LEU A 153 4.86 -1.79 0.71
C LEU A 153 6.09 -0.99 0.26
N PHE A 154 5.97 -0.19 -0.80
CA PHE A 154 7.04 0.68 -1.27
C PHE A 154 7.50 1.65 -0.19
N LEU A 155 6.57 2.34 0.48
CA LEU A 155 6.89 3.27 1.56
C LEU A 155 7.54 2.57 2.76
N ALA A 156 7.11 1.35 3.09
CA ALA A 156 7.71 0.53 4.15
C ALA A 156 9.16 0.16 3.81
N ILE A 157 9.42 -0.31 2.59
CA ILE A 157 10.77 -0.66 2.13
C ILE A 157 11.66 0.60 2.09
N LEU A 158 11.13 1.72 1.63
CA LEU A 158 11.83 2.99 1.60
C LEU A 158 12.29 3.42 3.00
N ARG A 159 11.43 3.28 4.02
CA ARG A 159 11.78 3.54 5.43
C ARG A 159 12.88 2.62 5.92
N ILE A 160 12.81 1.33 5.63
CA ILE A 160 13.83 0.34 6.01
C ILE A 160 15.19 0.72 5.44
N LEU A 161 15.26 0.97 4.13
CA LEU A 161 16.50 1.32 3.44
C LEU A 161 17.08 2.64 3.93
N ASN A 162 16.24 3.64 4.13
CA ASN A 162 16.68 4.95 4.65
C ASN A 162 17.19 4.84 6.09
N SER A 163 16.56 4.04 6.93
CA SER A 163 17.02 3.79 8.29
C SER A 163 18.40 3.13 8.33
N GLN A 164 18.70 2.26 7.37
CA GLN A 164 20.02 1.62 7.25
C GLN A 164 21.08 2.55 6.67
N SER A 165 20.72 3.43 5.74
CA SER A 165 21.67 4.36 5.12
C SER A 165 22.11 5.49 6.07
N ASN A 166 21.30 5.82 7.07
CA ASN A 166 21.59 6.85 8.07
C ASN A 166 22.35 6.32 9.32
N ASN A 167 22.63 5.05 9.33
CA ASN A 167 23.48 4.39 10.35
C ASN A 167 24.85 4.09 9.78
#